data_07561d0835f0a95ecd61b65152dc8f19
#
_entry.id   07561d0835f0a95ecd61b65152dc8f19
#
_cell.length_a   1.000
_cell.length_b   1.000
_cell.length_c   1.000
_cell.angle_alpha   90.00
_cell.angle_beta   90.00
_cell.angle_gamma   90.00
#
_symmetry.space_group_name_H-M   'P 1'
#
loop_
_entity.id
_entity.type
_entity.pdbx_description
1 polymer ?
#
loop_
_entity_poly.entity_id
_entity_poly.type
_entity_poly.pdbx_seq_one_letter_code
_entity_poly.pdbx_strand_id
1 'polypeptide(L)'
;MCSSDLLKTFENEPDFSYDSRDLQIKSTMEFKNLIEFAGYSLSIVLFLISVLNFINVIATEILRNMVNLSILEAIGMTKKNIKKYLVKKNLIYSISSLVFSFIVMLLVNKFILIDFMEQTQWTSYKFVIMPLIIVNFVNIIIGLIFTGKFYEKHSQTSLVDRIRSLE
;
A
#
# COMPACT_ATOMS: atom_id res chain seq x y z
N MET A 1 -14.32 -27.86 47.93
CA MET A 1 -15.07 -27.97 46.67
C MET A 1 -14.60 -26.83 45.80
N CYS A 2 -13.94 -27.11 44.67
CA CYS A 2 -13.48 -26.05 43.76
C CYS A 2 -14.67 -25.45 43.01
N SER A 3 -14.64 -24.13 42.77
CA SER A 3 -15.67 -23.41 42.04
C SER A 3 -15.99 -24.02 40.66
N SER A 4 -15.02 -24.70 40.04
CA SER A 4 -15.16 -25.42 38.78
C SER A 4 -16.08 -26.65 38.82
N ASP A 5 -16.22 -27.32 39.99
CA ASP A 5 -17.09 -28.48 40.12
C ASP A 5 -18.57 -28.12 40.27
N LEU A 6 -18.84 -26.95 40.86
CA LEU A 6 -20.20 -26.38 40.92
C LEU A 6 -20.71 -25.95 39.51
N LEU A 7 -19.85 -25.39 38.71
CA LEU A 7 -20.20 -24.95 37.35
C LEU A 7 -20.61 -26.11 36.46
N LYS A 8 -19.91 -27.27 36.58
CA LYS A 8 -20.27 -28.48 35.82
C LYS A 8 -21.61 -29.07 36.18
N THR A 9 -22.06 -28.87 37.42
CA THR A 9 -23.37 -29.39 37.91
C THR A 9 -24.55 -28.60 37.28
N PHE A 10 -24.36 -27.32 36.93
CA PHE A 10 -25.38 -26.46 36.33
C PHE A 10 -25.27 -26.34 34.79
N GLU A 11 -24.27 -26.94 34.17
CA GLU A 11 -24.06 -26.88 32.72
C GLU A 11 -25.19 -27.49 31.88
N ASN A 12 -26.01 -28.34 32.47
CA ASN A 12 -27.18 -29.00 31.83
C ASN A 12 -28.53 -28.29 32.04
N GLU A 13 -28.55 -27.15 32.71
CA GLU A 13 -29.78 -26.38 32.88
C GLU A 13 -29.99 -25.45 31.65
N PRO A 14 -31.17 -25.49 30.99
CA PRO A 14 -31.41 -24.78 29.73
C PRO A 14 -31.35 -23.24 29.83
N ASP A 15 -31.29 -22.70 31.03
CA ASP A 15 -31.31 -21.25 31.30
C ASP A 15 -30.03 -20.78 32.02
N PHE A 16 -29.02 -21.66 32.21
CA PHE A 16 -27.78 -21.34 32.90
C PHE A 16 -26.67 -20.90 31.93
N SER A 17 -26.48 -19.61 31.83
CA SER A 17 -25.38 -18.99 31.07
C SER A 17 -24.37 -18.43 32.06
N TYR A 18 -23.19 -19.03 32.17
CA TYR A 18 -22.11 -18.45 32.95
C TYR A 18 -21.11 -17.76 32.04
N ASP A 19 -20.78 -16.56 32.38
CA ASP A 19 -19.78 -15.74 31.70
C ASP A 19 -18.45 -15.88 32.41
N SER A 20 -17.63 -16.82 31.97
CA SER A 20 -16.30 -17.03 32.49
C SER A 20 -15.31 -16.05 31.87
N ARG A 21 -14.40 -15.48 32.66
CA ARG A 21 -13.31 -14.62 32.18
C ARG A 21 -12.55 -15.25 31.00
N ASP A 22 -12.36 -16.56 31.03
CA ASP A 22 -11.66 -17.32 29.97
C ASP A 22 -12.46 -17.36 28.66
N LEU A 23 -13.79 -17.46 28.74
CA LEU A 23 -14.69 -17.38 27.57
C LEU A 23 -14.70 -15.98 26.97
N GLN A 24 -14.72 -14.92 27.80
CA GLN A 24 -14.63 -13.55 27.33
C GLN A 24 -13.29 -13.26 26.66
N ILE A 25 -12.17 -13.73 27.23
CA ILE A 25 -10.85 -13.59 26.63
C ILE A 25 -10.81 -14.33 25.29
N LYS A 26 -11.35 -15.54 25.22
CA LYS A 26 -11.35 -16.34 23.99
C LYS A 26 -12.19 -15.68 22.89
N SER A 27 -13.41 -15.24 23.20
CA SER A 27 -14.27 -14.54 22.23
C SER A 27 -13.65 -13.23 21.75
N THR A 28 -12.99 -12.49 22.65
CA THR A 28 -12.28 -11.25 22.28
C THR A 28 -11.07 -11.53 21.37
N MET A 29 -10.34 -12.62 21.62
CA MET A 29 -9.23 -13.03 20.76
C MET A 29 -9.70 -13.49 19.38
N GLU A 30 -10.80 -14.26 19.32
CA GLU A 30 -11.41 -14.68 18.04
C GLU A 30 -11.87 -13.47 17.23
N PHE A 31 -12.55 -12.53 17.85
CA PHE A 31 -12.99 -11.28 17.22
C PHE A 31 -11.80 -10.43 16.73
N LYS A 32 -10.75 -10.31 17.53
CA LYS A 32 -9.51 -9.65 17.13
C LYS A 32 -8.90 -10.30 15.89
N ASN A 33 -8.77 -11.63 15.87
CA ASN A 33 -8.21 -12.37 14.76
C ASN A 33 -9.03 -12.20 13.48
N LEU A 34 -10.37 -12.16 13.58
CA LEU A 34 -11.26 -11.89 12.45
C LEU A 34 -11.03 -10.49 11.88
N ILE A 35 -10.93 -9.47 12.73
CA ILE A 35 -10.65 -8.09 12.29
C ILE A 35 -9.27 -7.99 11.65
N GLU A 36 -8.25 -8.60 12.24
CA GLU A 36 -6.90 -8.62 11.69
C GLU A 36 -6.88 -9.30 10.31
N PHE A 37 -7.51 -10.45 10.17
CA PHE A 37 -7.60 -11.17 8.89
C PHE A 37 -8.33 -10.34 7.83
N ALA A 38 -9.48 -9.76 8.17
CA ALA A 38 -10.22 -8.88 7.27
C ALA A 38 -9.40 -7.65 6.87
N GLY A 39 -8.70 -7.03 7.81
CA GLY A 39 -7.84 -5.88 7.57
C GLY A 39 -6.66 -6.21 6.66
N TYR A 40 -5.98 -7.32 6.88
CA TYR A 40 -4.86 -7.75 6.02
C TYR A 40 -5.34 -8.11 4.61
N SER A 41 -6.46 -8.82 4.47
CA SER A 41 -6.99 -9.18 3.15
C SER A 41 -7.37 -7.95 2.33
N LEU A 42 -8.06 -6.98 2.95
CA LEU A 42 -8.39 -5.71 2.31
C LEU A 42 -7.13 -4.91 1.93
N SER A 43 -6.14 -4.87 2.81
CA SER A 43 -4.87 -4.17 2.57
C SER A 43 -4.11 -4.74 1.38
N ILE A 44 -4.08 -6.07 1.23
CA ILE A 44 -3.44 -6.73 0.09
C ILE A 44 -4.15 -6.35 -1.22
N VAL A 45 -5.47 -6.38 -1.26
CA VAL A 45 -6.24 -6.01 -2.45
C VAL A 45 -5.98 -4.55 -2.83
N LEU A 46 -6.05 -3.63 -1.87
CA LEU A 46 -5.77 -2.22 -2.10
C LEU A 46 -4.32 -1.98 -2.56
N PHE A 47 -3.37 -2.72 -2.01
CA PHE A 47 -1.97 -2.67 -2.45
C PHE A 47 -1.81 -3.10 -3.91
N LEU A 48 -2.43 -4.20 -4.33
CA LEU A 48 -2.39 -4.65 -5.72
C LEU A 48 -3.00 -3.63 -6.69
N ILE A 49 -4.16 -3.05 -6.33
CA ILE A 49 -4.80 -1.99 -7.11
C ILE A 49 -3.88 -0.77 -7.22
N SER A 50 -3.23 -0.38 -6.12
CA SER A 50 -2.28 0.74 -6.09
C SER A 50 -1.09 0.51 -7.02
N VAL A 51 -0.51 -0.69 -7.01
CA VAL A 51 0.61 -1.07 -7.90
C VAL A 51 0.19 -1.01 -9.36
N LEU A 52 -0.99 -1.57 -9.72
CA LEU A 52 -1.51 -1.51 -11.09
C LEU A 52 -1.74 -0.06 -11.54
N ASN A 53 -2.34 0.76 -10.70
CA ASN A 53 -2.55 2.17 -11.00
C ASN A 53 -1.22 2.91 -11.20
N PHE A 54 -0.24 2.66 -10.35
CA PHE A 54 1.10 3.26 -10.46
C PHE A 54 1.79 2.88 -11.79
N ILE A 55 1.70 1.62 -12.20
CA ILE A 55 2.22 1.14 -13.49
C ILE A 55 1.51 1.86 -14.65
N ASN A 56 0.18 1.99 -14.60
CA ASN A 56 -0.60 2.68 -15.62
C ASN A 56 -0.23 4.16 -15.74
N VAL A 57 -0.01 4.84 -14.62
CA VAL A 57 0.42 6.24 -14.61
C VAL A 57 1.78 6.41 -15.29
N ILE A 58 2.76 5.56 -14.94
CA ILE A 58 4.09 5.61 -15.56
C ILE A 58 4.01 5.30 -17.06
N ALA A 59 3.25 4.29 -17.47
CA ALA A 59 3.08 3.92 -18.87
C ALA A 59 2.46 5.06 -19.67
N THR A 60 1.37 5.62 -19.19
CA THR A 60 0.67 6.75 -19.82
C THR A 60 1.56 7.98 -19.92
N GLU A 61 2.34 8.27 -18.89
CA GLU A 61 3.26 9.41 -18.88
C GLU A 61 4.37 9.23 -19.93
N ILE A 62 4.97 8.05 -20.02
CA ILE A 62 6.01 7.77 -21.02
C ILE A 62 5.42 7.89 -22.41
N LEU A 63 4.26 7.29 -22.69
CA LEU A 63 3.60 7.34 -24.00
C LEU A 63 3.26 8.78 -24.39
N ARG A 64 2.65 9.55 -23.48
CA ARG A 64 2.28 10.95 -23.75
C ARG A 64 3.48 11.84 -24.03
N ASN A 65 4.61 11.57 -23.38
CA ASN A 65 5.84 12.34 -23.57
C ASN A 65 6.76 11.78 -24.66
N MET A 66 6.33 10.74 -25.41
CA MET A 66 7.16 10.09 -26.41
C MET A 66 7.68 11.06 -27.47
N VAL A 67 6.85 12.02 -27.91
CA VAL A 67 7.22 13.08 -28.85
C VAL A 67 8.36 13.93 -28.31
N ASN A 68 8.18 14.46 -27.08
CA ASN A 68 9.21 15.29 -26.44
C ASN A 68 10.52 14.51 -26.25
N LEU A 69 10.41 13.21 -25.92
CA LEU A 69 11.57 12.34 -25.79
C LEU A 69 12.26 12.11 -27.14
N SER A 70 11.49 12.00 -28.24
CA SER A 70 12.01 11.86 -29.59
C SER A 70 12.71 13.16 -30.06
N ILE A 71 12.17 14.32 -29.71
CA ILE A 71 12.83 15.62 -29.96
C ILE A 71 14.17 15.68 -29.21
N LEU A 72 14.22 15.28 -27.95
CA LEU A 72 15.44 15.21 -27.16
C LEU A 72 16.49 14.29 -27.79
N GLU A 73 16.06 13.16 -28.36
CA GLU A 73 16.90 12.23 -29.09
C GLU A 73 17.44 12.85 -30.39
N ALA A 74 16.57 13.60 -31.12
CA ALA A 74 16.94 14.30 -32.38
C ALA A 74 18.00 15.40 -32.17
N ILE A 75 17.98 16.10 -31.05
CA ILE A 75 19.00 17.13 -30.69
C ILE A 75 20.27 16.50 -30.07
N GLY A 76 20.40 15.16 -30.11
CA GLY A 76 21.65 14.47 -29.74
C GLY A 76 21.65 13.86 -28.35
N MET A 77 20.53 13.82 -27.64
CA MET A 77 20.48 13.14 -26.34
C MET A 77 20.50 11.62 -26.53
N THR A 78 21.42 10.93 -25.85
CA THR A 78 21.51 9.47 -25.96
C THR A 78 20.33 8.78 -25.24
N LYS A 79 19.87 7.62 -25.73
CA LYS A 79 18.82 6.80 -25.09
C LYS A 79 19.10 6.52 -23.62
N LYS A 80 20.37 6.35 -23.26
CA LYS A 80 20.83 6.14 -21.87
C LYS A 80 20.53 7.35 -20.98
N ASN A 81 20.73 8.55 -21.51
CA ASN A 81 20.48 9.80 -20.76
C ASN A 81 18.97 10.06 -20.61
N ILE A 82 18.18 9.76 -21.64
CA ILE A 82 16.72 9.82 -21.58
C ILE A 82 16.18 8.85 -20.53
N LYS A 83 16.67 7.61 -20.52
CA LYS A 83 16.31 6.63 -19.49
C LYS A 83 16.63 7.13 -18.08
N LYS A 84 17.84 7.70 -17.87
CA LYS A 84 18.23 8.30 -16.58
C LYS A 84 17.31 9.45 -16.19
N TYR A 85 16.91 10.29 -17.13
CA TYR A 85 15.97 11.39 -16.89
C TYR A 85 14.60 10.86 -16.40
N LEU A 86 14.03 9.85 -17.08
CA LEU A 86 12.76 9.23 -16.70
C LEU A 86 12.83 8.58 -15.32
N VAL A 87 13.92 7.86 -15.04
CA VAL A 87 14.14 7.25 -13.72
C VAL A 87 14.25 8.30 -12.62
N LYS A 88 15.00 9.40 -12.86
CA LYS A 88 15.12 10.50 -11.91
C LYS A 88 13.77 11.17 -11.64
N LYS A 89 12.97 11.38 -12.70
CA LYS A 89 11.62 11.95 -12.60
C LYS A 89 10.70 11.05 -11.74
N ASN A 90 10.72 9.74 -11.99
CA ASN A 90 9.96 8.77 -11.21
C ASN A 90 10.39 8.73 -9.72
N LEU A 91 11.69 8.89 -9.45
CA LEU A 91 12.21 8.97 -8.08
C LEU A 91 11.66 10.21 -7.35
N ILE A 92 11.61 11.35 -8.02
CA ILE A 92 11.04 12.59 -7.45
C ILE A 92 9.56 12.37 -7.09
N TYR A 93 8.77 11.74 -7.97
CA TYR A 93 7.37 11.43 -7.68
C TYR A 93 7.22 10.46 -6.49
N SER A 94 8.05 9.43 -6.41
CA SER A 94 8.02 8.48 -5.30
C SER A 94 8.37 9.14 -3.96
N ILE A 95 9.36 10.03 -3.94
CA ILE A 95 9.73 10.78 -2.73
C ILE A 95 8.60 11.74 -2.33
N SER A 96 8.01 12.46 -3.28
CA SER A 96 6.87 13.36 -3.03
C SER A 96 5.68 12.59 -2.46
N SER A 97 5.36 11.42 -3.02
CA SER A 97 4.31 10.52 -2.52
C SER A 97 4.58 10.04 -1.09
N LEU A 98 5.83 9.70 -0.76
CA LEU A 98 6.23 9.29 0.57
C LEU A 98 5.99 10.41 1.60
N VAL A 99 6.42 11.64 1.28
CA VAL A 99 6.20 12.80 2.16
C VAL A 99 4.70 13.05 2.37
N PHE A 100 3.91 13.01 1.30
CA PHE A 100 2.46 13.18 1.39
C PHE A 100 1.80 12.08 2.23
N SER A 101 2.15 10.81 1.99
CA SER A 101 1.66 9.67 2.76
C SER A 101 2.00 9.78 4.24
N PHE A 102 3.20 10.28 4.55
CA PHE A 102 3.62 10.50 5.94
C PHE A 102 2.77 11.57 6.64
N ILE A 103 2.49 12.68 5.95
CA ILE A 103 1.62 13.74 6.48
C ILE A 103 0.20 13.19 6.73
N VAL A 104 -0.38 12.49 5.76
CA VAL A 104 -1.71 11.87 5.90
C VAL A 104 -1.73 10.88 7.06
N MET A 105 -0.69 10.06 7.20
CA MET A 105 -0.57 9.11 8.31
C MET A 105 -0.57 9.80 9.67
N LEU A 106 0.14 10.94 9.81
CA LEU A 106 0.14 11.73 11.06
C LEU A 106 -1.24 12.31 11.36
N LEU A 107 -1.95 12.80 10.34
CA LEU A 107 -3.31 13.35 10.51
C LEU A 107 -4.29 12.25 10.94
N VAL A 108 -4.29 11.10 10.27
CA VAL A 108 -5.14 9.95 10.60
C VAL A 108 -4.85 9.47 12.02
N ASN A 109 -3.58 9.36 12.38
CA ASN A 109 -3.18 8.96 13.72
C ASN A 109 -3.72 9.91 14.79
N LYS A 110 -3.54 11.23 14.59
CA LYS A 110 -3.96 12.23 15.57
C LYS A 110 -5.48 12.35 15.71
N PHE A 111 -6.21 12.36 14.60
CA PHE A 111 -7.65 12.68 14.59
C PHE A 111 -8.57 11.47 14.68
N ILE A 112 -8.08 10.27 14.35
CA ILE A 112 -8.94 9.08 14.30
C ILE A 112 -8.47 8.04 15.31
N LEU A 113 -7.19 7.66 15.27
CA LEU A 113 -6.71 6.52 16.04
C LEU A 113 -6.57 6.83 17.52
N ILE A 114 -6.12 8.02 17.92
CA ILE A 114 -5.96 8.38 19.32
C ILE A 114 -7.34 8.46 19.99
N ASP A 115 -8.28 9.20 19.40
CA ASP A 115 -9.63 9.37 19.97
C ASP A 115 -10.38 8.03 20.03
N PHE A 116 -10.24 7.19 18.99
CA PHE A 116 -10.87 5.87 18.98
C PHE A 116 -10.29 4.92 20.03
N MET A 117 -8.98 4.98 20.26
CA MET A 117 -8.29 4.12 21.22
C MET A 117 -8.54 4.56 22.68
N GLU A 118 -8.66 5.86 22.96
CA GLU A 118 -9.02 6.36 24.29
C GLU A 118 -10.42 5.90 24.72
N GLN A 119 -11.36 5.79 23.76
CA GLN A 119 -12.70 5.28 24.05
C GLN A 119 -12.73 3.78 24.34
N THR A 120 -11.80 3.01 23.81
CA THR A 120 -11.82 1.54 23.91
C THR A 120 -11.02 0.97 25.09
N GLN A 121 -10.37 1.73 25.95
CA GLN A 121 -9.66 1.36 27.22
C GLN A 121 -8.79 0.08 27.21
N TRP A 122 -8.74 -0.70 26.11
CA TRP A 122 -8.24 -2.07 26.07
C TRP A 122 -6.86 -2.24 25.42
N THR A 123 -6.36 -1.24 24.72
CA THR A 123 -5.10 -1.38 23.95
C THR A 123 -4.24 -0.14 24.03
N SER A 124 -2.96 -0.32 24.36
CA SER A 124 -1.95 0.72 24.18
C SER A 124 -1.59 0.85 22.70
N TYR A 125 -1.88 1.99 22.09
CA TYR A 125 -1.52 2.29 20.71
C TYR A 125 0.00 2.34 20.52
N LYS A 126 0.53 1.57 19.58
CA LYS A 126 1.92 1.67 19.13
C LYS A 126 1.97 2.23 17.71
N PHE A 127 2.62 3.35 17.54
CA PHE A 127 2.82 3.95 16.22
C PHE A 127 3.74 3.09 15.36
N VAL A 128 3.21 2.53 14.28
CA VAL A 128 3.93 1.60 13.41
C VAL A 128 4.25 2.26 12.06
N ILE A 129 5.51 2.70 11.87
CA ILE A 129 6.00 3.31 10.62
C ILE A 129 6.40 2.26 9.56
N MET A 130 6.73 1.04 9.99
CA MET A 130 7.33 0.00 9.16
C MET A 130 6.53 -0.31 7.87
N PRO A 131 5.20 -0.49 7.89
CA PRO A 131 4.43 -0.75 6.68
C PRO A 131 4.52 0.38 5.64
N LEU A 132 4.54 1.64 6.08
CA LEU A 132 4.68 2.79 5.20
C LEU A 132 6.01 2.75 4.44
N ILE A 133 7.11 2.45 5.14
CA ILE A 133 8.45 2.36 4.53
C ILE A 133 8.51 1.20 3.54
N ILE A 134 8.00 0.02 3.91
CA ILE A 134 8.02 -1.17 3.06
C ILE A 134 7.24 -0.93 1.76
N VAL A 135 6.02 -0.40 1.83
CA VAL A 135 5.18 -0.14 0.65
C VAL A 135 5.84 0.87 -0.28
N ASN A 136 6.41 1.95 0.26
CA ASN A 136 7.11 2.94 -0.56
C ASN A 136 8.38 2.38 -1.20
N PHE A 137 9.14 1.56 -0.47
CA PHE A 137 10.33 0.90 -1.02
C PHE A 137 9.98 -0.04 -2.18
N VAL A 138 8.92 -0.83 -2.05
CA VAL A 138 8.41 -1.69 -3.12
C VAL A 138 7.97 -0.87 -4.34
N ASN A 139 7.25 0.24 -4.14
CA ASN A 139 6.85 1.14 -5.22
C ASN A 139 8.06 1.75 -5.95
N ILE A 140 9.11 2.14 -5.24
CA ILE A 140 10.35 2.64 -5.86
C ILE A 140 10.98 1.56 -6.74
N ILE A 141 11.11 0.33 -6.25
CA ILE A 141 11.68 -0.79 -7.02
C ILE A 141 10.87 -1.07 -8.28
N ILE A 142 9.55 -1.18 -8.15
CA ILE A 142 8.65 -1.39 -9.29
C ILE A 142 8.79 -0.27 -10.30
N GLY A 143 8.79 0.98 -9.86
CA GLY A 143 8.94 2.15 -10.70
C GLY A 143 10.26 2.17 -11.47
N LEU A 144 11.37 1.83 -10.82
CA LEU A 144 12.70 1.78 -11.46
C LEU A 144 12.75 0.70 -12.56
N ILE A 145 12.28 -0.51 -12.24
CA ILE A 145 12.29 -1.65 -13.17
C ILE A 145 11.36 -1.40 -14.35
N PHE A 146 10.13 -0.96 -14.05
CA PHE A 146 9.10 -0.75 -15.07
C PHE A 146 9.45 0.39 -16.02
N THR A 147 9.85 1.55 -15.49
CA THR A 147 10.25 2.72 -16.30
C THR A 147 11.37 2.36 -17.27
N GLY A 148 12.40 1.65 -16.79
CA GLY A 148 13.53 1.24 -17.63
C GLY A 148 13.13 0.29 -18.75
N LYS A 149 12.43 -0.78 -18.44
CA LYS A 149 12.01 -1.80 -19.41
C LYS A 149 10.95 -1.27 -20.39
N PHE A 150 9.99 -0.49 -19.89
CA PHE A 150 8.92 0.06 -20.72
C PHE A 150 9.45 1.04 -21.76
N TYR A 151 10.33 1.95 -21.35
CA TYR A 151 10.99 2.88 -22.27
C TYR A 151 11.83 2.14 -23.32
N GLU A 152 12.66 1.16 -22.93
CA GLU A 152 13.45 0.37 -23.87
C GLU A 152 12.59 -0.31 -24.91
N LYS A 153 11.49 -0.93 -24.51
CA LYS A 153 10.57 -1.62 -25.42
C LYS A 153 9.96 -0.68 -26.47
N HIS A 154 9.53 0.53 -26.05
CA HIS A 154 8.88 1.48 -26.95
C HIS A 154 9.86 2.40 -27.71
N SER A 155 11.10 2.51 -27.29
CA SER A 155 12.14 3.28 -27.98
C SER A 155 12.77 2.54 -29.16
N GLN A 156 12.38 1.29 -29.43
CA GLN A 156 12.90 0.51 -30.56
C GLN A 156 12.24 0.88 -31.90
N THR A 157 11.06 1.49 -31.90
CA THR A 157 10.44 2.05 -33.10
C THR A 157 11.22 3.24 -33.63
N SER A 158 11.30 3.37 -34.97
CA SER A 158 12.08 4.45 -35.61
C SER A 158 11.56 5.82 -35.19
N LEU A 159 12.46 6.80 -35.06
CA LEU A 159 12.12 8.20 -34.75
C LEU A 159 11.04 8.77 -35.68
N VAL A 160 11.15 8.43 -36.95
CA VAL A 160 10.24 8.88 -38.02
C VAL A 160 8.84 8.31 -37.80
N ASP A 161 8.71 7.03 -37.48
CA ASP A 161 7.43 6.38 -37.26
C ASP A 161 6.73 6.91 -35.99
N ARG A 162 7.51 7.28 -34.97
CA ARG A 162 6.96 7.88 -33.73
C ARG A 162 6.38 9.29 -33.96
N ILE A 163 7.01 10.07 -34.82
CA ILE A 163 6.52 11.41 -35.17
C ILE A 163 5.31 11.33 -36.11
N ARG A 164 5.32 10.39 -37.07
CA ARG A 164 4.25 10.20 -38.05
C ARG A 164 2.96 9.64 -37.45
N SER A 165 3.03 8.90 -36.36
CA SER A 165 1.83 8.36 -35.69
C SER A 165 1.02 9.41 -34.93
N LEU A 166 1.39 10.69 -35.02
CA LEU A 166 0.77 11.83 -34.35
C LEU A 166 0.06 12.80 -35.31
N GLU A 167 0.21 12.58 -36.60
CA GLU A 167 -0.59 13.24 -37.65
C GLU A 167 -1.85 12.41 -37.96
#